data_ec605d3c8ca612842dad65c07d8847ce
#
_entry.id   ec605d3c8ca612842dad65c07d8847ce
#
_cell.length_a   1.000
_cell.length_b   1.000
_cell.length_c   1.000
_cell.angle_alpha   90.00
_cell.angle_beta   90.00
_cell.angle_gamma   90.00
#
_symmetry.space_group_name_H-M   'P 1'
#
loop_
_entity.id
_entity.type
_entity.pdbx_description
1 polymer ?
#
loop_
_entity_poly.entity_id
_entity_poly.type
_entity_poly.pdbx_seq_one_letter_code
_entity_poly.pdbx_strand_id
1 'polypeptide(L)'
;MRKLFVAVLVIAVLAVAAAQALAAARSVKIGDDYFVRKGSTPTVTVRKGTKVTWRWTGKNLHNVTVKKGPAKFRSSYKDSGSFSRTVRRAGTYTIVCTIHSGMKMKLRVTG
;
A
#
# COMPACT_ATOMS: atom_id res chain seq x y z
N MET A 1 -37.94 -13.23 -23.68
CA MET A 1 -37.72 -12.77 -22.29
C MET A 1 -36.66 -13.55 -21.54
N ARG A 2 -36.63 -14.87 -21.60
CA ARG A 2 -35.60 -15.67 -20.88
C ARG A 2 -34.17 -15.35 -21.26
N LYS A 3 -33.87 -15.04 -22.51
CA LYS A 3 -32.53 -14.69 -23.00
C LYS A 3 -32.01 -13.36 -22.41
N LEU A 4 -32.87 -12.40 -22.11
CA LEU A 4 -32.52 -11.10 -21.52
C LEU A 4 -32.05 -11.23 -20.08
N PHE A 5 -32.63 -12.12 -19.27
CA PHE A 5 -32.21 -12.34 -17.90
C PHE A 5 -30.79 -12.93 -17.78
N VAL A 6 -30.43 -13.83 -18.68
CA VAL A 6 -29.07 -14.43 -18.71
C VAL A 6 -28.02 -13.39 -19.06
N ALA A 7 -28.28 -12.49 -20.02
CA ALA A 7 -27.36 -11.42 -20.37
C ALA A 7 -27.09 -10.46 -19.22
N VAL A 8 -28.10 -10.09 -18.43
CA VAL A 8 -27.95 -9.20 -17.28
C VAL A 8 -27.08 -9.83 -16.18
N LEU A 9 -27.22 -11.13 -15.90
CA LEU A 9 -26.39 -11.85 -14.94
C LEU A 9 -24.90 -11.85 -15.33
N VAL A 10 -24.58 -12.06 -16.61
CA VAL A 10 -23.19 -12.06 -17.09
C VAL A 10 -22.53 -10.69 -16.90
N ILE A 11 -23.24 -9.59 -17.20
CA ILE A 11 -22.74 -8.22 -17.02
C ILE A 11 -22.46 -7.94 -15.54
N ALA A 12 -23.31 -8.36 -14.62
CA ALA A 12 -23.12 -8.16 -13.18
C ALA A 12 -21.85 -8.86 -12.66
N VAL A 13 -21.58 -10.09 -13.10
CA VAL A 13 -20.38 -10.84 -12.71
C VAL A 13 -19.09 -10.15 -13.21
N LEU A 14 -19.08 -9.68 -14.44
CA LEU A 14 -17.94 -8.96 -15.02
C LEU A 14 -17.64 -7.64 -14.26
N ALA A 15 -18.68 -6.89 -13.85
CA ALA A 15 -18.51 -5.66 -13.09
C ALA A 15 -17.88 -5.91 -11.72
N VAL A 16 -18.26 -6.97 -11.01
CA VAL A 16 -17.67 -7.34 -9.71
C VAL A 16 -16.19 -7.71 -9.87
N ALA A 17 -15.83 -8.50 -10.87
CA ALA A 17 -14.44 -8.88 -11.13
C ALA A 17 -13.55 -7.67 -11.45
N ALA A 18 -14.04 -6.71 -12.25
CA ALA A 18 -13.32 -5.48 -12.58
C ALA A 18 -13.09 -4.60 -11.33
N ALA A 19 -14.07 -4.46 -10.44
CA ALA A 19 -13.95 -3.70 -9.21
C ALA A 19 -12.90 -4.32 -8.26
N GLN A 20 -12.83 -5.64 -8.15
CA GLN A 20 -11.82 -6.33 -7.34
C GLN A 20 -10.41 -6.14 -7.89
N ALA A 21 -10.22 -6.18 -9.22
CA ALA A 21 -8.92 -5.94 -9.85
C ALA A 21 -8.41 -4.52 -9.60
N LEU A 22 -9.29 -3.49 -9.60
CA LEU A 22 -8.93 -2.10 -9.33
C LEU A 22 -8.49 -1.86 -7.88
N ALA A 23 -8.88 -2.72 -6.92
CA ALA A 23 -8.52 -2.59 -5.51
C ALA A 23 -7.13 -3.14 -5.17
N ALA A 24 -6.35 -3.68 -6.15
CA ALA A 24 -5.10 -4.39 -5.92
C ALA A 24 -3.83 -3.52 -5.92
N ALA A 25 -3.97 -2.19 -5.91
CA ALA A 25 -2.85 -1.26 -5.91
C ALA A 25 -3.08 -0.09 -4.95
N ARG A 26 -2.01 0.33 -4.26
CA ARG A 26 -2.06 1.47 -3.36
C ARG A 26 -0.75 2.24 -3.41
N SER A 27 -0.83 3.57 -3.57
CA SER A 27 0.32 4.47 -3.45
C SER A 27 0.42 5.07 -2.07
N VAL A 28 1.66 5.17 -1.56
CA VAL A 28 1.98 5.82 -0.30
C VAL A 28 3.01 6.92 -0.57
N LYS A 29 2.67 8.15 -0.22
CA LYS A 29 3.56 9.30 -0.40
C LYS A 29 4.66 9.28 0.66
N ILE A 30 5.91 9.53 0.24
CA ILE A 30 7.01 9.88 1.13
C ILE A 30 7.38 11.33 0.85
N GLY A 31 7.14 12.20 1.81
CA GLY A 31 7.61 13.58 1.76
C GLY A 31 8.93 13.74 2.52
N ASP A 32 9.35 14.96 2.75
CA ASP A 32 10.57 15.20 3.53
C ASP A 32 10.29 14.94 5.00
N ASP A 33 10.85 13.81 5.48
CA ASP A 33 10.84 13.33 6.85
C ASP A 33 9.45 12.86 7.35
N TYR A 34 8.56 12.44 6.43
CA TYR A 34 7.28 11.87 6.82
C TYR A 34 6.74 10.87 5.77
N PHE A 35 5.91 9.94 6.22
CA PHE A 35 5.04 9.11 5.38
C PHE A 35 3.64 9.72 5.36
N VAL A 36 3.03 9.83 4.19
CA VAL A 36 1.64 10.27 3.94
C VAL A 36 1.39 11.72 4.35
N ARG A 37 1.64 12.09 5.60
CA ARG A 37 1.44 13.45 6.11
C ARG A 37 2.32 13.75 7.33
N LYS A 38 2.65 15.01 7.52
CA LYS A 38 3.45 15.49 8.65
C LYS A 38 2.71 15.39 9.97
N GLY A 39 3.49 15.21 11.06
CA GLY A 39 3.02 15.40 12.42
C GLY A 39 2.18 14.28 12.99
N SER A 40 2.12 13.12 12.35
CA SER A 40 1.35 11.99 12.82
C SER A 40 1.96 10.67 12.40
N THR A 41 1.48 9.59 13.01
CA THR A 41 1.75 8.22 12.55
C THR A 41 0.51 7.72 11.81
N PRO A 42 0.44 7.87 10.49
CA PRO A 42 -0.74 7.47 9.73
C PRO A 42 -0.85 5.95 9.65
N THR A 43 -2.07 5.47 9.51
CA THR A 43 -2.38 4.07 9.19
C THR A 43 -2.98 4.02 7.79
N VAL A 44 -2.37 3.20 6.94
CA VAL A 44 -2.89 2.88 5.60
C VAL A 44 -3.39 1.44 5.65
N THR A 45 -4.64 1.22 5.25
CA THR A 45 -5.26 -0.10 5.24
C THR A 45 -5.42 -0.59 3.82
N VAL A 46 -4.94 -1.81 3.56
CA VAL A 46 -5.03 -2.47 2.26
C VAL A 46 -5.43 -3.93 2.45
N ARG A 47 -5.91 -4.56 1.37
CA ARG A 47 -6.18 -5.99 1.36
C ARG A 47 -4.91 -6.79 1.12
N LYS A 48 -4.89 -8.00 1.64
CA LYS A 48 -3.87 -9.00 1.30
C LYS A 48 -3.79 -9.17 -0.22
N GLY A 49 -2.57 -9.16 -0.76
CA GLY A 49 -2.32 -9.23 -2.21
C GLY A 49 -2.18 -7.87 -2.90
N THR A 50 -2.37 -6.77 -2.18
CA THR A 50 -2.20 -5.44 -2.74
C THR A 50 -0.72 -5.15 -3.00
N LYS A 51 -0.43 -4.58 -4.18
CA LYS A 51 0.87 -3.99 -4.49
C LYS A 51 0.92 -2.59 -3.92
N VAL A 52 1.70 -2.39 -2.87
CA VAL A 52 1.91 -1.08 -2.24
C VAL A 52 3.15 -0.45 -2.85
N THR A 53 3.04 0.80 -3.30
CA THR A 53 4.14 1.56 -3.88
C THR A 53 4.38 2.82 -3.07
N TRP A 54 5.56 2.92 -2.47
CA TRP A 54 6.02 4.13 -1.80
C TRP A 54 6.71 5.01 -2.83
N ARG A 55 6.31 6.30 -2.89
CA ARG A 55 6.83 7.27 -3.86
C ARG A 55 7.50 8.42 -3.13
N TRP A 56 8.77 8.65 -3.47
CA TRP A 56 9.55 9.79 -2.98
C TRP A 56 9.11 11.06 -3.72
N THR A 57 8.57 12.01 -2.98
CA THR A 57 8.07 13.30 -3.52
C THR A 57 8.87 14.49 -3.03
N GLY A 58 9.67 14.33 -1.98
CA GLY A 58 10.56 15.35 -1.45
C GLY A 58 11.97 15.28 -2.03
N LYS A 59 12.93 15.80 -1.28
CA LYS A 59 14.34 15.88 -1.70
C LYS A 59 15.27 15.06 -0.81
N ASN A 60 14.86 14.76 0.41
CA ASN A 60 15.71 14.10 1.40
C ASN A 60 15.80 12.59 1.16
N LEU A 61 16.88 12.01 1.65
CA LEU A 61 17.15 10.58 1.61
C LEU A 61 16.26 9.85 2.63
N HIS A 62 15.56 8.81 2.20
CA HIS A 62 14.73 7.97 3.06
C HIS A 62 14.80 6.51 2.63
N ASN A 63 14.42 5.61 3.53
CA ASN A 63 14.10 4.24 3.18
C ASN A 63 12.74 3.83 3.75
N VAL A 64 12.27 2.68 3.29
CA VAL A 64 11.06 2.01 3.78
C VAL A 64 11.52 0.72 4.45
N THR A 65 11.30 0.58 5.74
CA THR A 65 11.76 -0.59 6.49
C THR A 65 10.68 -1.07 7.44
N VAL A 66 10.35 -2.34 7.37
CA VAL A 66 9.47 -2.97 8.37
C VAL A 66 10.27 -3.18 9.65
N LYS A 67 9.93 -2.40 10.69
CA LYS A 67 10.50 -2.58 12.02
C LYS A 67 9.84 -3.75 12.75
N LYS A 68 8.52 -3.91 12.59
CA LYS A 68 7.73 -4.94 13.25
C LYS A 68 6.55 -5.33 12.36
N GLY A 69 6.30 -6.62 12.20
CA GLY A 69 5.17 -7.09 11.40
C GLY A 69 5.30 -8.56 11.02
N PRO A 70 4.25 -9.10 10.33
CA PRO A 70 4.21 -10.51 9.94
C PRO A 70 5.28 -10.93 8.93
N ALA A 71 5.80 -9.99 8.15
CA ALA A 71 6.88 -10.22 7.19
C ALA A 71 7.82 -9.03 7.22
N LYS A 72 9.08 -9.25 6.85
CA LYS A 72 10.10 -8.21 6.82
C LYS A 72 10.46 -7.86 5.39
N PHE A 73 10.59 -6.57 5.12
CA PHE A 73 11.14 -6.05 3.87
C PHE A 73 11.74 -4.66 4.11
N ARG A 74 12.61 -4.23 3.22
CA ARG A 74 13.14 -2.88 3.22
C ARG A 74 13.57 -2.44 1.84
N SER A 75 13.52 -1.14 1.59
CA SER A 75 14.09 -0.52 0.40
C SER A 75 15.55 -0.16 0.64
N SER A 76 16.27 0.13 -0.44
CA SER A 76 17.51 0.91 -0.36
C SER A 76 17.18 2.35 0.06
N TYR A 77 18.19 3.11 0.44
CA TYR A 77 18.07 4.55 0.63
C TYR A 77 17.89 5.23 -0.73
N LYS A 78 16.90 6.11 -0.83
CA LYS A 78 16.57 6.83 -2.06
C LYS A 78 16.19 8.28 -1.74
N ASP A 79 16.47 9.18 -2.67
CA ASP A 79 15.98 10.56 -2.65
C ASP A 79 14.92 10.83 -3.72
N SER A 80 14.67 9.86 -4.60
CA SER A 80 13.70 9.95 -5.68
C SER A 80 13.21 8.56 -6.10
N GLY A 81 12.20 8.51 -6.95
CA GLY A 81 11.66 7.26 -7.48
C GLY A 81 10.67 6.59 -6.56
N SER A 82 10.66 5.27 -6.58
CA SER A 82 9.68 4.49 -5.82
C SER A 82 10.23 3.14 -5.38
N PHE A 83 9.51 2.52 -4.45
CA PHE A 83 9.72 1.16 -3.99
C PHE A 83 8.36 0.48 -3.88
N SER A 84 8.25 -0.73 -4.41
CA SER A 84 6.99 -1.47 -4.40
C SER A 84 7.14 -2.83 -3.71
N ARG A 85 6.08 -3.24 -3.04
CA ARG A 85 5.99 -4.55 -2.42
C ARG A 85 4.56 -5.07 -2.49
N THR A 86 4.37 -6.30 -2.92
CA THR A 86 3.07 -6.98 -2.81
C THR A 86 2.98 -7.60 -1.42
N VAL A 87 2.00 -7.15 -0.62
CA VAL A 87 1.84 -7.60 0.76
C VAL A 87 0.89 -8.78 0.81
N ARG A 88 1.42 -9.96 1.12
CA ARG A 88 0.69 -11.24 1.06
C ARG A 88 0.28 -11.79 2.41
N ARG A 89 0.79 -11.22 3.51
CA ARG A 89 0.49 -11.67 4.86
C ARG A 89 -0.30 -10.62 5.61
N ALA A 90 -1.49 -10.97 6.07
CA ALA A 90 -2.36 -10.11 6.86
C ALA A 90 -1.73 -9.80 8.23
N GLY A 91 -2.02 -8.62 8.74
CA GLY A 91 -1.54 -8.13 10.02
C GLY A 91 -1.14 -6.66 9.95
N THR A 92 -0.58 -6.16 11.03
CA THR A 92 -0.14 -4.77 11.13
C THR A 92 1.38 -4.68 11.05
N TYR A 93 1.85 -3.88 10.10
CA TYR A 93 3.27 -3.61 9.89
C TYR A 93 3.59 -2.23 10.41
N THR A 94 4.59 -2.12 11.27
CA THR A 94 5.19 -0.83 11.66
C THR A 94 6.34 -0.56 10.70
N ILE A 95 6.23 0.52 9.94
CA ILE A 95 7.17 0.89 8.89
C ILE A 95 7.84 2.21 9.29
N VAL A 96 9.16 2.26 9.17
CA VAL A 96 9.97 3.41 9.56
C VAL A 96 10.96 3.77 8.46
N CYS A 97 11.43 5.02 8.48
CA CYS A 97 12.69 5.41 7.88
C CYS A 97 13.76 5.27 8.97
N THR A 98 14.85 4.55 8.68
CA THR A 98 15.85 4.23 9.71
C THR A 98 16.78 5.38 10.06
N ILE A 99 16.79 6.47 9.27
CA ILE A 99 17.68 7.63 9.48
C ILE A 99 16.96 8.88 9.97
N HIS A 100 15.62 8.84 10.12
CA HIS A 100 14.84 9.97 10.63
C HIS A 100 14.00 9.51 11.83
N SER A 101 14.37 9.97 13.02
CA SER A 101 13.63 9.66 14.24
C SER A 101 12.18 10.12 14.13
N GLY A 102 11.23 9.25 14.47
CA GLY A 102 9.80 9.56 14.43
C GLY A 102 9.14 9.48 13.06
N MET A 103 9.89 9.22 11.98
CA MET A 103 9.32 8.99 10.66
C MET A 103 8.77 7.57 10.57
N LYS A 104 7.46 7.44 10.76
CA LYS A 104 6.80 6.16 10.96
C LYS A 104 5.38 6.15 10.40
N MET A 105 4.95 4.99 9.93
CA MET A 105 3.57 4.70 9.56
C MET A 105 3.19 3.28 9.97
N LYS A 106 1.90 3.00 9.99
CA LYS A 106 1.38 1.64 10.08
C LYS A 106 0.73 1.26 8.76
N LEU A 107 1.02 0.05 8.31
CA LEU A 107 0.35 -0.57 7.19
C LEU A 107 -0.47 -1.75 7.74
N ARG A 108 -1.79 -1.64 7.65
CA ARG A 108 -2.70 -2.68 8.06
C ARG A 108 -3.14 -3.48 6.85
N VAL A 109 -2.78 -4.76 6.83
CA VAL A 109 -3.14 -5.68 5.75
C VAL A 109 -4.25 -6.60 6.23
N THR A 110 -5.41 -6.52 5.58
CA THR A 110 -6.59 -7.32 5.93
C THR A 110 -6.64 -8.60 5.10
N GLY A 111 -7.25 -9.62 5.69
CA GLY A 111 -7.40 -10.92 5.04
C GLY A 111 -8.46 -11.04 3.98
#